data_d20e851ae7c8fb43b98de0fd18806799
#
_entry.id   d20e851ae7c8fb43b98de0fd18806799
#
_cell.length_a   1.000
_cell.length_b   1.000
_cell.length_c   1.000
_cell.angle_alpha   90.00
_cell.angle_beta   90.00
_cell.angle_gamma   90.00
#
_symmetry.space_group_name_H-M   'P 1'
#
loop_
_entity.id
_entity.type
_entity.pdbx_description
1 polymer ?
#
loop_
_entity_poly.entity_id
_entity_poly.type
_entity_poly.pdbx_seq_one_letter_code
_entity_poly.pdbx_strand_id
1 'polypeptide(L)'
;MNKVNLLQKLSLINDHWNPRIIGELNGQYLKLVKFKGPFTWHHHETEDEMFLVIKGRFRMEFRVAIEGGPPQHGQSEIWLEEGEFCIVPRGVEHRPVAEEEAQVLLFEPAATLNTGNVENKLTRQKLDWL
;
A
#
# COMPACT_ATOMS: atom_id res chain seq x y z
N MET A 1 -9.12 21.85 14.68
CA MET A 1 -9.39 20.53 14.03
C MET A 1 -9.94 20.79 12.63
N ASN A 2 -9.39 20.12 11.64
CA ASN A 2 -9.74 20.30 10.24
C ASN A 2 -10.37 19.04 9.67
N LYS A 3 -11.36 19.20 8.79
CA LYS A 3 -11.86 18.04 8.05
C LYS A 3 -11.05 17.86 6.77
N VAL A 4 -10.86 16.59 6.37
CA VAL A 4 -10.19 16.23 5.13
C VAL A 4 -11.20 15.57 4.22
N ASN A 5 -11.29 16.04 2.98
CA ASN A 5 -12.11 15.41 1.95
C ASN A 5 -11.22 14.55 1.06
N LEU A 6 -11.41 13.24 1.10
CA LEU A 6 -10.55 12.29 0.41
C LEU A 6 -10.60 12.48 -1.11
N LEU A 7 -11.79 12.70 -1.68
CA LEU A 7 -11.94 12.86 -3.12
C LEU A 7 -11.26 14.14 -3.61
N GLN A 8 -11.37 15.22 -2.84
CA GLN A 8 -10.68 16.48 -3.14
C GLN A 8 -9.16 16.28 -3.14
N LYS A 9 -8.62 15.63 -2.12
CA LYS A 9 -7.18 15.37 -2.02
C LYS A 9 -6.71 14.47 -3.16
N LEU A 10 -7.47 13.43 -3.49
CA LEU A 10 -7.14 12.54 -4.61
C LEU A 10 -7.11 13.27 -5.94
N SER A 11 -7.96 14.28 -6.13
CA SER A 11 -7.98 15.07 -7.36
C SER A 11 -6.68 15.86 -7.60
N LEU A 12 -5.87 16.05 -6.56
CA LEU A 12 -4.60 16.76 -6.62
C LEU A 12 -3.41 15.82 -6.94
N ILE A 13 -3.63 14.51 -6.94
CA ILE A 13 -2.59 13.51 -7.22
C ILE A 13 -2.63 13.15 -8.70
N ASN A 14 -1.52 13.38 -9.41
CA ASN A 14 -1.40 13.18 -10.86
C ASN A 14 -0.37 12.11 -11.24
N ASP A 15 0.20 11.42 -10.29
CA ASP A 15 1.19 10.37 -10.50
C ASP A 15 0.75 9.04 -9.86
N HIS A 16 1.56 8.02 -10.03
CA HIS A 16 1.30 6.70 -9.47
C HIS A 16 2.42 6.28 -8.52
N TRP A 17 2.09 5.42 -7.57
CA TRP A 17 3.03 4.82 -6.63
C TRP A 17 3.83 5.84 -5.80
N ASN A 18 3.25 6.99 -5.57
CA ASN A 18 3.86 8.06 -4.79
C ASN A 18 2.87 8.54 -3.70
N PRO A 19 2.86 7.87 -2.53
CA PRO A 19 1.91 8.20 -1.47
C PRO A 19 2.09 9.63 -0.96
N ARG A 20 0.98 10.27 -0.63
CA ARG A 20 0.94 11.59 0.05
C ARG A 20 0.34 11.44 1.42
N ILE A 21 0.93 12.09 2.39
CA ILE A 21 0.45 12.08 3.77
C ILE A 21 -0.70 13.08 3.88
N ILE A 22 -1.84 12.65 4.40
CA ILE A 22 -3.01 13.53 4.61
C ILE A 22 -3.41 13.67 6.07
N GLY A 23 -2.82 12.92 6.96
CA GLY A 23 -3.11 12.99 8.38
C GLY A 23 -2.21 12.10 9.20
N GLU A 24 -2.16 12.39 10.49
CA GLU A 24 -1.41 11.63 11.47
C GLU A 24 -2.29 11.36 12.69
N LEU A 25 -2.26 10.12 13.18
CA LEU A 25 -3.02 9.68 14.33
C LEU A 25 -2.19 8.68 15.13
N ASN A 26 -1.80 9.07 16.35
CA ASN A 26 -1.06 8.19 17.28
C ASN A 26 0.20 7.55 16.66
N GLY A 27 0.99 8.35 15.90
CA GLY A 27 2.20 7.86 15.25
C GLY A 27 1.96 7.09 13.96
N GLN A 28 0.72 6.99 13.52
CA GLN A 28 0.33 6.37 12.25
C GLN A 28 0.05 7.47 11.23
N TYR A 29 0.38 7.22 9.97
CA TYR A 29 0.02 8.10 8.86
C TYR A 29 -1.18 7.57 8.10
N LEU A 30 -2.06 8.50 7.72
CA LEU A 30 -3.05 8.29 6.69
C LEU A 30 -2.46 8.83 5.39
N LYS A 31 -2.38 7.98 4.37
CA LYS A 31 -1.78 8.33 3.07
C LYS A 31 -2.76 8.04 1.95
N LEU A 32 -2.72 8.86 0.91
CA LEU A 32 -3.43 8.60 -0.34
C LEU A 32 -2.44 8.32 -1.45
N VAL A 33 -2.77 7.37 -2.30
CA VAL A 33 -1.93 6.96 -3.41
C VAL A 33 -2.80 6.44 -4.56
N LYS A 34 -2.32 6.61 -5.77
CA LYS A 34 -2.92 6.00 -6.97
C LYS A 34 -2.04 4.86 -7.44
N PHE A 35 -2.67 3.72 -7.68
CA PHE A 35 -2.02 2.53 -8.19
C PHE A 35 -2.32 2.36 -9.66
N LYS A 36 -1.32 1.96 -10.44
CA LYS A 36 -1.49 1.49 -11.81
C LYS A 36 -0.35 0.57 -12.19
N GLY A 37 -0.68 -0.59 -12.74
CA GLY A 37 0.28 -1.64 -13.03
C GLY A 37 0.76 -2.39 -11.78
N PRO A 38 1.83 -3.18 -11.90
CA PRO A 38 2.39 -3.89 -10.76
C PRO A 38 3.33 -3.04 -9.94
N PHE A 39 3.26 -3.20 -8.62
CA PHE A 39 4.28 -2.70 -7.72
C PHE A 39 5.42 -3.73 -7.58
N THR A 40 6.38 -3.45 -6.72
CA THR A 40 7.50 -4.37 -6.45
C THR A 40 7.14 -5.36 -5.33
N TRP A 41 7.66 -6.58 -5.43
CA TRP A 41 7.59 -7.53 -4.33
C TRP A 41 8.44 -7.04 -3.16
N HIS A 42 7.85 -6.98 -1.96
CA HIS A 42 8.53 -6.50 -0.76
C HIS A 42 7.81 -6.96 0.51
N HIS A 43 8.45 -6.74 1.64
CA HIS A 43 7.85 -6.92 2.96
C HIS A 43 8.33 -5.83 3.91
N HIS A 44 7.62 -5.66 5.02
CA HIS A 44 8.01 -4.77 6.10
C HIS A 44 8.32 -5.61 7.34
N GLU A 45 9.49 -5.38 7.93
CA GLU A 45 9.96 -6.18 9.06
C GLU A 45 9.14 -5.94 10.33
N THR A 46 8.72 -4.70 10.56
CA THR A 46 8.13 -4.27 11.84
C THR A 46 6.76 -3.62 11.71
N GLU A 47 6.28 -3.37 10.50
CA GLU A 47 5.03 -2.63 10.28
C GLU A 47 3.95 -3.51 9.64
N ASP A 48 2.74 -3.42 10.20
CA ASP A 48 1.54 -3.86 9.52
C ASP A 48 1.04 -2.72 8.65
N GLU A 49 0.43 -3.03 7.50
CA GLU A 49 -0.12 -2.02 6.60
C GLU A 49 -1.58 -2.29 6.28
N MET A 50 -2.42 -1.26 6.34
CA MET A 50 -3.79 -1.34 5.87
C MET A 50 -3.93 -0.67 4.51
N PHE A 51 -4.61 -1.34 3.58
CA PHE A 51 -4.96 -0.85 2.25
C PHE A 51 -6.47 -0.81 2.12
N LEU A 52 -7.03 0.36 1.88
CA LEU A 52 -8.47 0.54 1.66
C LEU A 52 -8.70 1.12 0.27
N VAL A 53 -9.53 0.45 -0.54
CA VAL A 53 -9.88 0.97 -1.87
C VAL A 53 -10.97 2.02 -1.75
N ILE A 54 -10.68 3.22 -2.25
CA ILE A 54 -11.64 4.32 -2.33
C ILE A 54 -12.34 4.31 -3.69
N LYS A 55 -11.59 4.07 -4.77
CA LYS A 55 -12.12 4.02 -6.13
C LYS A 55 -11.32 3.02 -6.97
N GLY A 56 -12.02 2.28 -7.82
CA GLY A 56 -11.42 1.26 -8.66
C GLY A 56 -11.27 -0.07 -7.91
N ARG A 57 -10.30 -0.86 -8.30
CA ARG A 57 -10.01 -2.17 -7.70
C ARG A 57 -8.56 -2.54 -7.93
N PHE A 58 -8.01 -3.38 -7.06
CA PHE A 58 -6.69 -3.97 -7.28
C PHE A 58 -6.62 -5.35 -6.63
N ARG A 59 -5.64 -6.14 -7.06
CA ARG A 59 -5.35 -7.40 -6.37
C ARG A 59 -4.10 -7.25 -5.53
N MET A 60 -4.15 -7.74 -4.31
CA MET A 60 -2.98 -7.90 -3.46
C MET A 60 -2.45 -9.31 -3.67
N GLU A 61 -1.28 -9.40 -4.29
CA GLU A 61 -0.57 -10.67 -4.43
C GLU A 61 0.36 -10.84 -3.22
N PHE A 62 0.43 -12.05 -2.68
CA PHE A 62 1.29 -12.34 -1.53
C PHE A 62 1.83 -13.74 -1.60
N ARG A 63 2.97 -13.93 -0.95
CA ARG A 63 3.68 -15.20 -0.89
C ARG A 63 3.64 -15.73 0.53
N VAL A 64 3.26 -16.99 0.66
CA VAL A 64 3.22 -17.68 1.94
C VAL A 64 4.30 -18.75 1.92
N ALA A 65 5.15 -18.77 2.94
CA ALA A 65 6.13 -19.85 3.12
C ALA A 65 5.40 -21.17 3.31
N ILE A 66 5.78 -22.19 2.52
CA ILE A 66 5.24 -23.54 2.65
C ILE A 66 6.11 -24.28 3.66
N GLU A 67 5.53 -24.66 4.82
CA GLU A 67 6.23 -25.43 5.83
C GLU A 67 6.63 -26.81 5.29
N GLY A 68 7.88 -27.23 5.56
CA GLY A 68 8.40 -28.56 5.27
C GLY A 68 8.76 -28.84 3.83
N GLY A 69 8.75 -27.83 2.96
CA GLY A 69 9.18 -27.95 1.57
C GLY A 69 10.49 -27.23 1.27
N PRO A 70 11.07 -27.40 0.05
CA PRO A 70 12.13 -26.51 -0.42
C PRO A 70 11.61 -25.06 -0.37
N PRO A 71 12.50 -24.02 -0.44
CA PRO A 71 12.08 -22.63 -0.32
C PRO A 71 11.21 -22.19 -1.52
N GLN A 72 10.06 -22.85 -1.68
CA GLN A 72 9.04 -22.47 -2.63
C GLN A 72 7.95 -21.71 -1.88
N HIS A 73 7.70 -20.50 -2.32
CA HIS A 73 6.62 -19.71 -1.81
C HIS A 73 5.37 -19.96 -2.64
N GLY A 74 4.30 -20.43 -2.00
CA GLY A 74 2.99 -20.45 -2.63
C GLY A 74 2.54 -19.01 -2.83
N GLN A 75 2.22 -18.66 -4.07
CA GLN A 75 1.65 -17.35 -4.39
C GLN A 75 0.14 -17.41 -4.27
N SER A 76 -0.44 -16.40 -3.63
CA SER A 76 -1.87 -16.23 -3.48
C SER A 76 -2.26 -14.79 -3.82
N GLU A 77 -3.55 -14.54 -3.99
CA GLU A 77 -4.04 -13.19 -4.23
C GLU A 77 -5.44 -12.99 -3.63
N ILE A 78 -5.72 -11.75 -3.26
CA ILE A 78 -7.07 -11.31 -2.92
C ILE A 78 -7.38 -10.06 -3.75
N TRP A 79 -8.63 -9.95 -4.20
CA TRP A 79 -9.12 -8.77 -4.88
C TRP A 79 -9.81 -7.85 -3.90
N LEU A 80 -9.54 -6.55 -4.03
CA LEU A 80 -10.16 -5.51 -3.22
C LEU A 80 -10.95 -4.59 -4.13
N GLU A 81 -12.22 -4.44 -3.81
CA GLU A 81 -13.16 -3.55 -4.48
C GLU A 81 -13.40 -2.29 -3.65
N GLU A 82 -14.11 -1.32 -4.20
CA GLU A 82 -14.42 -0.07 -3.49
C GLU A 82 -15.05 -0.34 -2.12
N GLY A 83 -14.55 0.34 -1.09
CA GLY A 83 -14.99 0.18 0.28
C GLY A 83 -14.43 -1.03 1.01
N GLU A 84 -13.58 -1.82 0.37
CA GLU A 84 -12.93 -2.98 0.99
C GLU A 84 -11.51 -2.67 1.41
N PHE A 85 -11.05 -3.30 2.48
CA PHE A 85 -9.67 -3.16 2.93
C PHE A 85 -9.07 -4.51 3.30
N CYS A 86 -7.74 -4.55 3.29
CA CYS A 86 -6.98 -5.65 3.91
C CYS A 86 -5.88 -5.08 4.78
N ILE A 87 -5.43 -5.88 5.73
CA ILE A 87 -4.25 -5.58 6.53
C ILE A 87 -3.19 -6.62 6.17
N VAL A 88 -2.06 -6.14 5.66
CA VAL A 88 -0.90 -6.98 5.40
C VAL A 88 -0.07 -7.03 6.67
N PRO A 89 0.05 -8.21 7.31
CA PRO A 89 0.88 -8.34 8.52
C PRO A 89 2.36 -8.13 8.19
N ARG A 90 3.11 -7.64 9.18
CA ARG A 90 4.56 -7.56 9.08
C ARG A 90 5.17 -8.89 8.66
N GLY A 91 6.23 -8.84 7.86
CA GLY A 91 6.93 -10.02 7.38
C GLY A 91 6.30 -10.72 6.18
N VAL A 92 5.08 -10.39 5.80
CA VAL A 92 4.43 -11.01 4.64
C VAL A 92 4.89 -10.34 3.36
N GLU A 93 5.51 -11.11 2.47
CA GLU A 93 5.93 -10.62 1.17
C GLU A 93 4.72 -10.43 0.27
N HIS A 94 4.58 -9.25 -0.29
CA HIS A 94 3.39 -8.86 -1.04
C HIS A 94 3.69 -7.87 -2.15
N ARG A 95 2.73 -7.75 -3.07
CA ARG A 95 2.79 -6.83 -4.20
C ARG A 95 1.37 -6.45 -4.62
N PRO A 96 0.96 -5.18 -4.51
CA PRO A 96 -0.29 -4.74 -5.12
C PRO A 96 -0.14 -4.63 -6.64
N VAL A 97 -1.21 -4.99 -7.36
CA VAL A 97 -1.27 -4.90 -8.82
C VAL A 97 -2.63 -4.35 -9.22
N ALA A 98 -2.62 -3.22 -9.93
CA ALA A 98 -3.84 -2.59 -10.44
C ALA A 98 -3.79 -2.54 -11.96
N GLU A 99 -4.70 -3.27 -12.63
CA GLU A 99 -4.78 -3.28 -14.09
C GLU A 99 -5.24 -1.90 -14.61
N GLU A 100 -6.27 -1.35 -13.97
CA GLU A 100 -6.73 0.03 -14.16
C GLU A 100 -6.39 0.84 -12.92
N GLU A 101 -6.36 2.16 -13.04
CA GLU A 101 -6.03 3.02 -11.90
C GLU A 101 -6.94 2.75 -10.70
N ALA A 102 -6.33 2.51 -9.55
CA ALA A 102 -7.03 2.40 -8.27
C ALA A 102 -6.59 3.52 -7.34
N GLN A 103 -7.54 4.08 -6.60
CA GLN A 103 -7.29 5.12 -5.61
C GLN A 103 -7.41 4.51 -4.23
N VAL A 104 -6.35 4.60 -3.45
CA VAL A 104 -6.17 3.82 -2.23
C VAL A 104 -5.77 4.69 -1.05
N LEU A 105 -6.35 4.38 0.10
CA LEU A 105 -5.92 4.95 1.38
C LEU A 105 -5.07 3.91 2.10
N LEU A 106 -3.89 4.33 2.54
CA LEU A 106 -3.00 3.54 3.39
C LEU A 106 -3.07 4.07 4.81
N PHE A 107 -3.05 3.17 5.78
CA PHE A 107 -2.92 3.49 7.19
C PHE A 107 -1.82 2.61 7.77
N GLU A 108 -0.75 3.25 8.24
CA GLU A 108 0.48 2.55 8.62
C GLU A 108 1.36 3.41 9.51
N PRO A 109 2.31 2.83 10.26
CA PRO A 109 3.26 3.62 11.05
C PRO A 109 4.01 4.64 10.21
N ALA A 110 4.27 5.81 10.78
CA ALA A 110 4.91 6.93 10.09
C ALA A 110 6.27 6.57 9.49
N ALA A 111 7.00 5.64 10.09
CA ALA A 111 8.33 5.22 9.64
C ALA A 111 8.31 4.21 8.47
N THR A 112 7.15 3.78 8.01
CA THR A 112 7.04 2.78 6.96
C THR A 112 7.57 3.29 5.62
N LEU A 113 8.59 2.60 5.07
CA LEU A 113 9.10 2.87 3.73
C LEU A 113 8.21 2.17 2.70
N ASN A 114 7.79 2.88 1.65
CA ASN A 114 6.81 2.34 0.69
C ASN A 114 7.23 1.04 0.00
N THR A 115 8.51 0.83 -0.23
CA THR A 115 9.07 -0.38 -0.84
C THR A 115 9.67 -1.35 0.19
N GLY A 116 9.45 -1.12 1.48
CA GLY A 116 9.87 -2.01 2.55
C GLY A 116 11.37 -2.33 2.53
N ASN A 117 11.68 -3.62 2.40
CA ASN A 117 13.05 -4.14 2.40
C ASN A 117 13.78 -3.98 1.06
N VAL A 118 13.12 -3.44 0.04
CA VAL A 118 13.67 -3.28 -1.31
C VAL A 118 13.89 -1.80 -1.60
N GLU A 119 14.97 -1.47 -2.30
CA GLU A 119 15.23 -0.13 -2.77
C GLU A 119 15.37 -0.14 -4.29
N ASN A 120 14.55 0.65 -4.98
CA ASN A 120 14.54 0.74 -6.43
C ASN A 120 13.95 2.09 -6.89
N LYS A 121 13.68 2.23 -8.19
CA LYS A 121 13.12 3.47 -8.75
C LYS A 121 11.77 3.89 -8.19
N LEU A 122 11.02 2.96 -7.58
CA LEU A 122 9.72 3.25 -6.97
C LEU A 122 9.84 3.69 -5.50
N THR A 123 11.02 3.57 -4.90
CA THR A 123 11.25 3.94 -3.50
C THR A 123 11.11 5.44 -3.29
N ARG A 124 10.35 5.84 -2.27
CA ARG A 124 10.17 7.23 -1.85
C ARG A 124 10.65 7.39 -0.40
N GLN A 125 11.87 7.86 -0.23
CA GLN A 125 12.47 8.06 1.11
C GLN A 125 11.73 9.14 1.91
N LYS A 126 11.21 10.15 1.22
CA LYS A 126 10.46 11.24 1.83
C LYS A 126 9.15 11.43 1.09
N LEU A 127 8.06 11.45 1.85
CA LEU A 127 6.72 11.70 1.32
C LEU A 127 6.31 13.15 1.57
N ASP A 128 5.59 13.71 0.61
CA ASP A 128 5.02 15.04 0.76
C ASP A 128 3.68 14.98 1.48
N TRP A 129 3.38 16.03 2.22
CA TRP A 129 2.05 16.28 2.78
C TRP A 129 1.15 16.90 1.73
N LEU A 130 -0.07 16.51 1.74
CA LEU A 130 -1.06 17.04 0.80
C LEU A 130 -2.17 17.80 1.52
#